data_acdb55e58118f1191f0438dc08a05688
#
_entry.id   acdb55e58118f1191f0438dc08a05688
#
_cell.length_a   1.000
_cell.length_b   1.000
_cell.length_c   1.000
_cell.angle_alpha   90.00
_cell.angle_beta   90.00
_cell.angle_gamma   90.00
#
_symmetry.space_group_name_H-M   'P 1'
#
loop_
_entity.id
_entity.type
_entity.pdbx_description
1 polymer ?
#
loop_
_entity_poly.entity_id
_entity_poly.type
_entity_poly.pdbx_seq_one_letter_code
_entity_poly.pdbx_strand_id
1 'polypeptide(L)' 'KEATQQIAASIDALREPYRAVSVLYFLQQRPVCEIAQLLCRPDKTINTQLYRARGLLRSALAG' A
#
# COMPACT_ATOMS: atom_id res chain seq x y z
N LYS A 1 2.87 -18.00 -0.80
CA LYS A 1 3.50 -17.79 -2.07
C LYS A 1 2.50 -17.32 -3.10
N GLU A 2 1.47 -18.13 -3.40
CA GLU A 2 0.43 -17.64 -4.28
C GLU A 2 -0.26 -16.41 -3.69
N ALA A 3 -0.48 -16.42 -2.38
CA ALA A 3 -1.09 -15.29 -1.71
C ALA A 3 -0.22 -14.05 -1.84
N THR A 4 1.10 -14.21 -1.67
CA THR A 4 2.03 -13.10 -1.82
C THR A 4 2.03 -12.58 -3.25
N GLN A 5 1.99 -13.46 -4.23
CA GLN A 5 1.95 -13.06 -5.63
C GLN A 5 0.64 -12.34 -5.96
N GLN A 6 -0.47 -12.81 -5.40
CA GLN A 6 -1.76 -12.17 -5.61
C GLN A 6 -1.78 -10.78 -5.01
N ILE A 7 -1.20 -10.63 -3.82
CA ILE A 7 -1.13 -9.33 -3.18
C ILE A 7 -0.26 -8.39 -3.99
N ALA A 8 0.89 -8.86 -4.44
CA ALA A 8 1.78 -8.02 -5.24
C ALA A 8 1.12 -7.57 -6.53
N ALA A 9 0.41 -8.47 -7.19
CA ALA A 9 -0.30 -8.14 -8.42
C ALA A 9 -1.41 -7.14 -8.17
N SER A 10 -2.15 -7.33 -7.08
CA SER A 10 -3.22 -6.40 -6.73
C SER A 10 -2.67 -5.01 -6.41
N ILE A 11 -1.55 -4.95 -5.71
CA ILE A 11 -0.91 -3.68 -5.40
C ILE A 11 -0.45 -2.99 -6.68
N ASP A 12 0.12 -3.76 -7.60
CA ASP A 12 0.61 -3.21 -8.85
C ASP A 12 -0.52 -2.61 -9.69
N ALA A 13 -1.73 -3.12 -9.52
CA ALA A 13 -2.91 -2.63 -10.23
C ALA A 13 -3.53 -1.39 -9.59
N LEU A 14 -3.09 -1.02 -8.41
CA LEU A 14 -3.63 0.16 -7.74
C LEU A 14 -3.16 1.43 -8.43
N ARG A 15 -4.00 2.46 -8.35
CA ARG A 15 -3.60 3.77 -8.83
C ARG A 15 -2.79 4.48 -7.75
N GLU A 16 -2.01 5.48 -8.17
CA GLU A 16 -1.32 6.32 -7.22
C GLU A 16 -2.32 7.21 -6.49
N PRO A 17 -2.05 7.58 -5.26
CA PRO A 17 -0.83 7.29 -4.48
C PRO A 17 -0.87 5.95 -3.75
N TYR A 18 -1.93 5.19 -3.89
CA TYR A 18 -2.14 3.97 -3.13
C TYR A 18 -1.12 2.90 -3.48
N ARG A 19 -0.72 2.84 -4.74
CA ARG A 19 0.26 1.85 -5.17
C ARG A 19 1.59 2.05 -4.47
N ALA A 20 2.10 3.29 -4.46
CA ALA A 20 3.40 3.58 -3.87
C ALA A 20 3.43 3.26 -2.38
N VAL A 21 2.42 3.72 -1.63
CA VAL A 21 2.41 3.47 -0.19
C VAL A 21 2.24 1.99 0.10
N SER A 22 1.48 1.28 -0.73
CA SER A 22 1.26 -0.15 -0.53
C SER A 22 2.52 -0.96 -0.80
N VAL A 23 3.26 -0.63 -1.85
CA VAL A 23 4.53 -1.30 -2.13
C VAL A 23 5.48 -1.12 -0.95
N LEU A 24 5.61 0.11 -0.47
CA LEU A 24 6.56 0.39 0.61
C LEU A 24 6.15 -0.26 1.91
N TYR A 25 4.88 -0.29 2.21
CA TYR A 25 4.41 -0.81 3.48
C TYR A 25 4.26 -2.33 3.47
N PHE A 26 3.54 -2.87 2.48
CA PHE A 26 3.22 -4.30 2.48
C PHE A 26 4.33 -5.16 1.90
N LEU A 27 4.97 -4.72 0.84
CA LEU A 27 5.99 -5.53 0.19
C LEU A 27 7.38 -5.30 0.78
N GLN A 28 7.74 -4.04 1.07
CA GLN A 28 9.05 -3.74 1.63
C GLN A 28 9.05 -3.63 3.15
N GLN A 29 7.87 -3.69 3.76
CA GLN A 29 7.72 -3.70 5.21
C GLN A 29 8.37 -2.50 5.88
N ARG A 30 8.24 -1.33 5.28
CA ARG A 30 8.78 -0.10 5.85
C ARG A 30 7.77 0.51 6.80
N PRO A 31 8.23 1.09 7.92
CA PRO A 31 7.30 1.77 8.85
C PRO A 31 6.76 3.06 8.24
N VAL A 32 5.60 3.49 8.77
CA VAL A 32 4.93 4.67 8.24
C VAL A 32 5.84 5.90 8.26
N CYS A 33 6.60 6.10 9.33
CA CYS A 33 7.45 7.28 9.42
C CYS A 33 8.50 7.30 8.31
N GLU A 34 9.03 6.15 7.95
CA GLU A 34 9.99 6.06 6.87
C GLU A 34 9.34 6.33 5.52
N ILE A 35 8.15 5.78 5.32
CA ILE A 35 7.41 6.01 4.09
C ILE A 35 7.09 7.50 3.93
N ALA A 36 6.70 8.14 5.03
CA ALA A 36 6.41 9.57 5.02
C ALA A 36 7.62 10.37 4.57
N GLN A 37 8.80 10.01 5.04
CA GLN A 37 10.01 10.68 4.64
C GLN A 37 10.32 10.44 3.17
N LEU A 38 10.20 9.19 2.73
CA LEU A 38 10.50 8.85 1.34
C LEU A 38 9.59 9.56 0.36
N LEU A 39 8.32 9.69 0.71
CA LEU A 39 7.33 10.30 -0.17
C LEU A 39 7.12 11.77 0.13
N CYS A 40 7.83 12.32 1.10
CA CYS A 40 7.73 13.73 1.49
C CYS A 40 6.29 14.10 1.84
N ARG A 41 5.66 13.29 2.68
CA ARG A 41 4.28 13.50 3.11
C ARG A 41 4.16 13.27 4.61
N PRO A 42 3.18 13.92 5.27
CA PRO A 42 2.98 13.70 6.70
C PRO A 42 2.56 12.27 7.01
N ASP A 43 2.91 11.81 8.21
CA ASP A 43 2.52 10.47 8.65
C ASP A 43 1.01 10.28 8.57
N LYS A 44 0.26 11.30 8.93
CA LYS A 44 -1.20 11.25 8.89
C LYS A 44 -1.71 10.95 7.49
N THR A 45 -1.11 11.58 6.49
CA THR A 45 -1.47 11.35 5.10
C THR A 45 -1.18 9.92 4.70
N ILE A 46 -0.01 9.41 5.09
CA ILE A 46 0.37 8.04 4.77
C ILE A 46 -0.61 7.05 5.41
N ASN A 47 -0.98 7.28 6.66
CA ASN A 47 -1.94 6.42 7.36
C ASN A 47 -3.28 6.40 6.64
N THR A 48 -3.76 7.55 6.20
CA THR A 48 -5.03 7.65 5.48
C THR A 48 -4.94 6.90 4.15
N GLN A 49 -3.83 7.08 3.43
CA GLN A 49 -3.65 6.42 2.15
C GLN A 49 -3.56 4.91 2.32
N LEU A 50 -2.87 4.45 3.37
CA LEU A 50 -2.78 3.02 3.64
C LEU A 50 -4.14 2.43 4.01
N TYR A 51 -4.93 3.17 4.77
CA TYR A 51 -6.27 2.72 5.13
C TYR A 51 -7.12 2.51 3.87
N ARG A 52 -7.10 3.48 2.97
CA ARG A 52 -7.86 3.38 1.73
C ARG A 52 -7.31 2.29 0.82
N ALA A 53 -5.98 2.19 0.73
CA ALA A 53 -5.35 1.15 -0.08
C ALA A 53 -5.74 -0.23 0.42
N ARG A 54 -5.79 -0.41 1.74
CA ARG A 54 -6.17 -1.70 2.33
C ARG A 54 -7.60 -2.08 1.93
N GLY A 55 -8.50 -1.09 1.92
CA GLY A 55 -9.86 -1.33 1.47
C GLY A 55 -9.92 -1.74 0.02
N LEU A 56 -9.15 -1.06 -0.83
CA LEU A 56 -9.10 -1.40 -2.25
C LEU A 56 -8.54 -2.80 -2.47
N LEU A 57 -7.50 -3.15 -1.73
CA LEU A 57 -6.90 -4.48 -1.85
C LEU A 57 -7.87 -5.56 -1.38
N ARG A 58 -8.57 -5.31 -0.28
CA ARG A 58 -9.54 -6.27 0.22
C ARG A 58 -10.62 -6.52 -0.83
N SER A 59 -11.09 -5.46 -1.45
CA SER A 59 -12.13 -5.56 -2.48
C SER A 59 -11.61 -6.36 -3.67
N ALA A 60 -10.40 -6.10 -4.10
CA ALA A 60 -9.82 -6.80 -5.25
C ALA A 60 -9.62 -8.28 -4.96
N LEU A 61 -9.17 -8.61 -3.75
CA LEU A 61 -8.90 -10.01 -3.39
C LEU A 61 -10.19 -10.79 -3.10
N ALA A 62 -11.22 -10.10 -2.64
CA ALA A 62 -12.49 -10.75 -2.34
C ALA A 62 -13.29 -11.06 -3.60
N GLY A 63 -13.10 -10.24 -4.63
CA GLY A 63 -13.81 -10.42 -5.86
C GLY A 63 -13.23 -11.48 -6.71
#